data_e88ea9e8de9bd6dfdccf7bcd014c1942
#
_entry.id   e88ea9e8de9bd6dfdccf7bcd014c1942
#
_cell.length_a   1.000
_cell.length_b   1.000
_cell.length_c   1.000
_cell.angle_alpha   90.00
_cell.angle_beta   90.00
_cell.angle_gamma   90.00
#
_symmetry.space_group_name_H-M   'P 1'
#
loop_
_entity.id
_entity.type
_entity.pdbx_description
1 polymer ?
#
loop_
_entity_poly.entity_id
_entity_poly.type
_entity_poly.pdbx_seq_one_letter_code
_entity_poly.pdbx_strand_id
1 'polypeptide(L)'
;MVTHSTTIKQSESFFENFAMKQNGFKSIGFKLNNFKLFDFKSKYFKLFHFKSLYFKSNDYICGVKLMICAMESPFVYGKMAESEFFIDREKETTQLLGNFKSLVNTAIISPRRWGKTSLVNKTLEMLEKDKGYYAARIDIFNCRTEEQFYKTYVNAVLQASASKLDEWVALMKRHIGSVGPKISLGEGSSSYEVTFGLNFKEVQYSEDEILDLPQRIAEEKGKKFVICIDEFQNVGNYAESLAFQRKLRSHWQLHDSVCYCLYGSKRHMLLDIFGNYEMPFYKFGDLMFLDKIAEADWIPYITRQFKKTGKSISKELASEIVRKVDAHPYYVQQLSHQVWLRTESTCTAEIVATAHANIIDQMRLLFSNLLDSLTPKQINFLHAVVDGVENFSSKTILDKYELGTSANIKNLRKAMLQRDLIDVLPGKTEIQDPIFAAWLKQQVVV
;
A
#
# COMPACT_ATOMS: atom_id res chain seq x y z
N MET A 1 -14.00 38.43 15.34
CA MET A 1 -14.29 37.92 16.71
C MET A 1 -15.71 37.39 16.90
N VAL A 2 -16.51 37.24 15.84
CA VAL A 2 -17.90 36.79 15.95
C VAL A 2 -18.17 35.34 15.54
N THR A 3 -17.20 34.67 14.93
CA THR A 3 -17.35 33.29 14.40
C THR A 3 -17.01 32.17 15.41
N HIS A 4 -16.36 32.47 16.53
CA HIS A 4 -16.01 31.45 17.54
C HIS A 4 -17.10 31.16 18.56
N SER A 5 -18.02 32.10 18.79
CA SER A 5 -19.11 31.92 19.76
C SER A 5 -20.22 31.00 19.25
N THR A 6 -20.40 30.92 17.94
CA THR A 6 -21.48 30.11 17.33
C THR A 6 -21.16 28.62 17.30
N THR A 7 -19.88 28.25 17.13
CA THR A 7 -19.46 26.84 17.07
C THR A 7 -19.49 26.17 18.45
N ILE A 8 -19.19 26.93 19.51
CA ILE A 8 -19.26 26.43 20.89
C ILE A 8 -20.70 26.19 21.32
N LYS A 9 -21.63 27.12 20.97
CA LYS A 9 -23.07 26.95 21.27
C LYS A 9 -23.70 25.78 20.49
N GLN A 10 -23.23 25.48 19.28
CA GLN A 10 -23.71 24.31 18.51
C GLN A 10 -23.21 22.98 19.10
N SER A 11 -22.00 22.93 19.63
CA SER A 11 -21.50 21.71 20.31
C SER A 11 -22.17 21.47 21.67
N GLU A 12 -22.46 22.52 22.44
CA GLU A 12 -23.23 22.41 23.69
C GLU A 12 -24.66 21.94 23.45
N SER A 13 -25.34 22.49 22.45
CA SER A 13 -26.70 22.07 22.04
C SER A 13 -26.72 20.62 21.51
N PHE A 14 -25.67 20.16 20.88
CA PHE A 14 -25.53 18.75 20.43
C PHE A 14 -25.39 17.79 21.62
N PHE A 15 -24.58 18.15 22.62
CA PHE A 15 -24.41 17.35 23.83
C PHE A 15 -25.65 17.33 24.72
N GLU A 16 -26.36 18.43 24.87
CA GLU A 16 -27.63 18.49 25.65
C GLU A 16 -28.76 17.68 24.96
N ASN A 17 -28.89 17.74 23.64
CA ASN A 17 -29.86 16.92 22.88
C ASN A 17 -29.54 15.43 22.90
N PHE A 18 -28.25 15.06 22.97
CA PHE A 18 -27.83 13.67 23.07
C PHE A 18 -28.11 13.09 24.47
N ALA A 19 -27.90 13.89 25.54
CA ALA A 19 -28.17 13.48 26.90
C ALA A 19 -29.70 13.34 27.21
N MET A 20 -30.54 14.11 26.52
CA MET A 20 -32.01 14.03 26.71
C MET A 20 -32.69 12.89 25.94
N LYS A 21 -32.07 12.32 24.92
CA LYS A 21 -32.65 11.19 24.17
C LYS A 21 -32.45 9.81 24.80
N GLN A 22 -31.64 9.70 25.85
CA GLN A 22 -31.44 8.44 26.57
C GLN A 22 -32.32 8.45 27.85
N ASN A 23 -33.56 8.00 27.72
CA ASN A 23 -34.46 7.77 28.85
C ASN A 23 -33.84 6.73 29.83
N GLY A 24 -33.31 7.18 30.95
CA GLY A 24 -32.85 6.27 32.01
C GLY A 24 -31.83 6.84 32.99
N PHE A 25 -31.27 8.01 32.79
CA PHE A 25 -30.32 8.59 33.74
C PHE A 25 -30.95 9.67 34.62
N LYS A 26 -31.07 9.36 35.92
CA LYS A 26 -31.41 10.35 36.92
C LYS A 26 -30.32 11.43 36.97
N SER A 27 -30.77 12.69 36.95
CA SER A 27 -29.96 13.89 37.03
C SER A 27 -28.92 13.85 38.14
N ILE A 28 -27.66 13.71 37.79
CA ILE A 28 -26.52 14.02 38.65
C ILE A 28 -26.01 15.36 38.17
N GLY A 29 -26.16 16.39 39.02
CA GLY A 29 -25.73 17.74 38.72
C GLY A 29 -24.21 17.83 38.51
N PHE A 30 -23.82 18.12 37.28
CA PHE A 30 -22.43 18.40 36.94
C PHE A 30 -22.13 19.88 37.11
N LYS A 31 -21.25 20.23 38.02
CA LYS A 31 -20.57 21.54 38.01
C LYS A 31 -19.30 21.42 37.17
N LEU A 32 -19.33 22.01 36.02
CA LEU A 32 -18.18 22.20 35.12
C LEU A 32 -17.28 23.36 35.63
N ASN A 33 -16.52 23.13 36.68
CA ASN A 33 -15.48 24.04 37.10
C ASN A 33 -14.13 23.35 36.95
N ASN A 34 -13.48 23.55 35.84
CA ASN A 34 -12.03 23.35 35.57
C ASN A 34 -11.74 22.85 34.13
N PHE A 35 -12.28 23.54 33.12
CA PHE A 35 -11.73 23.43 31.76
C PHE A 35 -10.74 24.58 31.54
N LYS A 36 -9.46 24.29 31.44
CA LYS A 36 -8.47 25.20 30.84
C LYS A 36 -8.35 24.89 29.37
N LEU A 37 -8.81 25.80 28.52
CA LEU A 37 -8.47 25.83 27.09
C LEU A 37 -6.97 26.13 26.96
N PHE A 38 -6.22 25.24 26.32
CA PHE A 38 -4.88 25.51 25.84
C PHE A 38 -4.90 25.97 24.39
N ASP A 39 -4.13 27.00 24.13
CA ASP A 39 -4.02 27.78 22.92
C ASP A 39 -3.60 26.96 21.70
N PHE A 40 -4.30 27.15 20.58
CA PHE A 40 -4.07 26.46 19.30
C PHE A 40 -3.01 27.20 18.50
N LYS A 41 -1.77 26.74 18.56
CA LYS A 41 -0.76 27.05 17.53
C LYS A 41 0.06 25.81 17.20
N SER A 42 -0.47 24.93 16.38
CA SER A 42 0.31 24.11 15.45
C SER A 42 -0.57 23.21 14.58
N LYS A 43 -0.09 22.94 13.39
CA LYS A 43 -0.70 22.36 12.19
C LYS A 43 -1.05 20.86 12.27
N TYR A 44 -1.14 20.27 13.47
CA TYR A 44 -1.45 18.85 13.66
C TYR A 44 -2.38 18.65 14.84
N PHE A 45 -3.47 17.93 14.62
CA PHE A 45 -4.36 17.42 15.65
C PHE A 45 -3.55 16.66 16.70
N LYS A 46 -3.34 17.25 17.89
CA LYS A 46 -2.83 16.52 19.05
C LYS A 46 -3.97 16.06 19.93
N LEU A 47 -3.96 14.77 20.21
CA LEU A 47 -4.82 14.07 21.13
C LEU A 47 -5.04 14.86 22.44
N PHE A 48 -6.28 14.86 22.89
CA PHE A 48 -6.62 15.28 24.24
C PHE A 48 -5.92 14.39 25.26
N HIS A 49 -5.03 14.97 26.05
CA HIS A 49 -4.51 14.31 27.25
C HIS A 49 -5.52 14.51 28.39
N PHE A 50 -6.28 13.47 28.69
CA PHE A 50 -7.01 13.40 29.95
C PHE A 50 -6.01 13.14 31.09
N LYS A 51 -5.77 14.14 31.96
CA LYS A 51 -5.19 13.87 33.27
C LYS A 51 -6.21 13.06 34.06
N SER A 52 -5.80 11.88 34.52
CA SER A 52 -6.62 10.93 35.26
C SER A 52 -7.34 11.60 36.45
N LEU A 53 -8.66 11.69 36.32
CA LEU A 53 -9.53 11.77 37.46
C LEU A 53 -9.83 10.32 37.91
N TYR A 54 -9.36 9.96 39.09
CA TYR A 54 -9.67 8.69 39.70
C TYR A 54 -11.18 8.64 40.00
N PHE A 55 -11.93 7.93 39.16
CA PHE A 55 -13.31 7.54 39.49
C PHE A 55 -13.32 6.08 39.99
N LYS A 56 -13.83 5.90 41.20
CA LYS A 56 -14.05 4.59 41.81
C LYS A 56 -15.30 3.90 41.25
N SER A 57 -15.34 3.59 39.94
CA SER A 57 -16.21 2.54 39.43
C SER A 57 -15.70 2.02 38.09
N ASN A 58 -15.41 0.73 38.02
CA ASN A 58 -14.95 0.00 36.83
C ASN A 58 -15.92 0.08 35.63
N ASP A 59 -17.19 0.39 35.87
CA ASP A 59 -18.24 0.38 34.85
C ASP A 59 -18.19 1.61 33.94
N TYR A 60 -17.69 2.75 34.40
CA TYR A 60 -17.60 3.98 33.60
C TYR A 60 -16.44 3.94 32.64
N ILE A 61 -15.31 3.34 33.01
CA ILE A 61 -14.12 3.18 32.13
C ILE A 61 -14.44 2.17 31.03
N CYS A 62 -15.24 1.15 31.33
CA CYS A 62 -15.70 0.19 30.32
C CYS A 62 -16.66 0.84 29.32
N GLY A 63 -17.58 1.69 29.75
CA GLY A 63 -18.52 2.41 28.89
C GLY A 63 -17.84 3.41 27.95
N VAL A 64 -16.88 4.19 28.45
CA VAL A 64 -16.11 5.14 27.63
C VAL A 64 -15.18 4.41 26.67
N LYS A 65 -14.55 3.30 27.09
CA LYS A 65 -13.70 2.48 26.23
C LYS A 65 -14.50 1.76 25.15
N LEU A 66 -15.72 1.27 25.47
CA LEU A 66 -16.66 0.73 24.49
C LEU A 66 -17.15 1.81 23.50
N MET A 67 -17.42 3.02 23.98
CA MET A 67 -17.87 4.14 23.13
C MET A 67 -16.76 4.65 22.20
N ILE A 68 -15.50 4.67 22.65
CA ILE A 68 -14.34 5.01 21.81
C ILE A 68 -14.06 3.87 20.82
N CYS A 69 -14.13 2.60 21.22
CA CYS A 69 -14.02 1.46 20.31
C CYS A 69 -15.17 1.43 19.28
N ALA A 70 -16.36 1.93 19.61
CA ALA A 70 -17.50 2.01 18.68
C ALA A 70 -17.34 3.10 17.62
N MET A 71 -16.35 3.99 17.75
CA MET A 71 -16.06 5.06 16.76
C MET A 71 -14.94 4.69 15.78
N GLU A 72 -14.20 3.61 16.01
CA GLU A 72 -13.15 3.18 15.08
C GLU A 72 -13.73 2.29 13.97
N SER A 73 -13.45 2.69 12.74
CA SER A 73 -13.88 1.90 11.58
C SER A 73 -13.15 0.56 11.52
N PRO A 74 -13.88 -0.54 11.32
CA PRO A 74 -13.28 -1.86 11.16
C PRO A 74 -12.69 -2.08 9.74
N PHE A 75 -12.65 -1.04 8.91
CA PHE A 75 -12.11 -1.08 7.56
C PHE A 75 -10.87 -0.22 7.45
N VAL A 76 -9.80 -0.76 6.87
CA VAL A 76 -8.50 -0.09 6.75
C VAL A 76 -8.16 0.17 5.30
N TYR A 77 -7.94 1.44 4.96
CA TYR A 77 -7.42 1.87 3.66
C TYR A 77 -6.43 3.02 3.84
N GLY A 78 -5.55 3.24 2.85
CA GLY A 78 -4.50 4.25 2.94
C GLY A 78 -3.36 3.91 3.91
N LYS A 79 -3.43 2.78 4.59
CA LYS A 79 -2.39 2.20 5.45
C LYS A 79 -2.13 0.76 5.03
N MET A 80 -1.02 0.18 5.45
CA MET A 80 -0.82 -1.26 5.36
C MET A 80 -1.86 -1.98 6.21
N ALA A 81 -2.46 -3.03 5.67
CA ALA A 81 -3.35 -3.89 6.43
C ALA A 81 -2.51 -4.76 7.37
N GLU A 82 -2.71 -4.59 8.67
CA GLU A 82 -2.19 -5.51 9.68
C GLU A 82 -2.90 -6.86 9.60
N SER A 83 -2.34 -7.88 10.24
CA SER A 83 -2.82 -9.27 10.14
C SER A 83 -4.32 -9.44 10.41
N GLU A 84 -4.91 -8.62 11.27
CA GLU A 84 -6.35 -8.66 11.61
C GLU A 84 -7.26 -8.17 10.47
N PHE A 85 -6.76 -7.29 9.61
CA PHE A 85 -7.48 -6.70 8.47
C PHE A 85 -7.10 -7.34 7.14
N PHE A 86 -6.26 -8.36 7.17
CA PHE A 86 -5.82 -9.09 5.99
C PHE A 86 -6.93 -10.06 5.54
N ILE A 87 -7.39 -9.88 4.31
CA ILE A 87 -8.48 -10.66 3.74
C ILE A 87 -7.90 -11.59 2.71
N ASP A 88 -8.28 -12.88 2.82
CA ASP A 88 -7.88 -13.92 1.88
C ASP A 88 -6.35 -13.95 1.62
N ARG A 89 -5.90 -14.47 0.53
CA ARG A 89 -4.46 -14.64 0.20
C ARG A 89 -3.79 -15.78 0.96
N GLU A 90 -4.56 -16.73 1.50
CA GLU A 90 -3.97 -17.89 2.20
C GLU A 90 -3.12 -18.72 1.25
N LYS A 91 -3.57 -18.86 0.00
CA LYS A 91 -2.85 -19.60 -1.05
C LYS A 91 -1.54 -18.90 -1.39
N GLU A 92 -1.62 -17.60 -1.67
CA GLU A 92 -0.44 -16.80 -2.01
C GLU A 92 0.53 -16.69 -0.82
N THR A 93 0.01 -16.56 0.42
CA THR A 93 0.84 -16.56 1.63
C THR A 93 1.55 -17.91 1.80
N THR A 94 0.83 -19.03 1.60
CA THR A 94 1.41 -20.38 1.70
C THR A 94 2.46 -20.62 0.63
N GLN A 95 2.19 -20.23 -0.62
CA GLN A 95 3.15 -20.33 -1.72
C GLN A 95 4.40 -19.49 -1.45
N LEU A 96 4.24 -18.23 -1.08
CA LEU A 96 5.35 -17.32 -0.81
C LEU A 96 6.18 -17.78 0.38
N LEU A 97 5.56 -18.26 1.45
CA LEU A 97 6.25 -18.84 2.60
C LEU A 97 7.01 -20.12 2.21
N GLY A 98 6.43 -20.96 1.37
CA GLY A 98 7.08 -22.13 0.81
C GLY A 98 8.31 -21.77 -0.02
N ASN A 99 8.20 -20.77 -0.88
CA ASN A 99 9.32 -20.23 -1.67
C ASN A 99 10.44 -19.71 -0.77
N PHE A 100 10.12 -18.92 0.27
CA PHE A 100 11.11 -18.41 1.22
C PHE A 100 11.85 -19.54 1.96
N LYS A 101 11.12 -20.55 2.44
CA LYS A 101 11.72 -21.69 3.14
C LYS A 101 12.61 -22.54 2.23
N SER A 102 12.26 -22.62 0.96
CA SER A 102 13.00 -23.35 -0.08
C SER A 102 14.08 -22.50 -0.76
N LEU A 103 14.26 -21.24 -0.36
CA LEU A 103 15.19 -20.27 -0.97
C LEU A 103 14.94 -20.07 -2.48
N VAL A 104 13.67 -20.11 -2.88
CA VAL A 104 13.26 -19.84 -4.26
C VAL A 104 13.01 -18.35 -4.42
N ASN A 105 13.78 -17.71 -5.31
CA ASN A 105 13.54 -16.33 -5.69
C ASN A 105 12.12 -16.14 -6.23
N THR A 106 11.49 -15.03 -5.90
CA THR A 106 10.10 -14.79 -6.29
C THR A 106 9.92 -13.35 -6.81
N ALA A 107 9.22 -13.17 -7.92
CA ALA A 107 8.77 -11.87 -8.38
C ALA A 107 7.25 -11.78 -8.24
N ILE A 108 6.75 -10.77 -7.51
CA ILE A 108 5.30 -10.56 -7.34
C ILE A 108 4.87 -9.43 -8.26
N ILE A 109 3.98 -9.74 -9.20
CA ILE A 109 3.48 -8.84 -10.22
C ILE A 109 1.99 -8.61 -10.01
N SER A 110 1.61 -7.37 -9.73
CA SER A 110 0.21 -6.96 -9.67
C SER A 110 0.07 -5.45 -9.80
N PRO A 111 -1.12 -4.94 -10.11
CA PRO A 111 -1.40 -3.51 -10.10
C PRO A 111 -1.15 -2.86 -8.73
N ARG A 112 -1.15 -1.53 -8.72
CA ARG A 112 -1.00 -0.73 -7.50
C ARG A 112 -2.16 -0.98 -6.52
N ARG A 113 -1.87 -0.96 -5.20
CA ARG A 113 -2.87 -1.08 -4.11
C ARG A 113 -3.63 -2.41 -4.04
N TRP A 114 -3.02 -3.47 -4.60
CA TRP A 114 -3.59 -4.84 -4.54
C TRP A 114 -3.12 -5.67 -3.35
N GLY A 115 -2.39 -5.06 -2.41
CA GLY A 115 -1.99 -5.70 -1.16
C GLY A 115 -0.67 -6.47 -1.20
N LYS A 116 0.22 -6.23 -2.21
CA LYS A 116 1.55 -6.88 -2.30
C LYS A 116 2.36 -6.72 -1.02
N THR A 117 2.57 -5.48 -0.59
CA THR A 117 3.37 -5.16 0.60
C THR A 117 2.77 -5.79 1.87
N SER A 118 1.43 -5.83 1.99
CA SER A 118 0.75 -6.52 3.10
C SER A 118 0.98 -8.03 3.06
N LEU A 119 0.92 -8.65 1.87
CA LEU A 119 1.20 -10.08 1.67
C LEU A 119 2.64 -10.43 2.08
N VAL A 120 3.61 -9.67 1.58
CA VAL A 120 5.03 -9.86 1.89
C VAL A 120 5.28 -9.70 3.39
N ASN A 121 4.77 -8.63 4.01
CA ASN A 121 4.95 -8.40 5.45
C ASN A 121 4.34 -9.51 6.30
N LYS A 122 3.11 -9.94 6.01
CA LYS A 122 2.47 -11.07 6.71
C LYS A 122 3.30 -12.35 6.59
N THR A 123 3.82 -12.63 5.41
CA THR A 123 4.66 -13.82 5.18
C THR A 123 5.98 -13.72 5.94
N LEU A 124 6.61 -12.54 5.96
CA LEU A 124 7.84 -12.31 6.74
C LEU A 124 7.60 -12.41 8.25
N GLU A 125 6.50 -11.88 8.78
CA GLU A 125 6.11 -12.04 10.19
C GLU A 125 5.94 -13.51 10.59
N MET A 126 5.45 -14.34 9.67
CA MET A 126 5.36 -15.79 9.89
C MET A 126 6.75 -16.45 9.87
N LEU A 127 7.64 -15.99 8.98
CA LEU A 127 9.00 -16.50 8.85
C LEU A 127 9.88 -16.09 10.04
N GLU A 128 9.75 -14.87 10.55
CA GLU A 128 10.53 -14.31 11.67
C GLU A 128 10.29 -15.05 13.00
N LYS A 129 9.22 -15.84 13.10
CA LYS A 129 9.01 -16.77 14.23
C LYS A 129 10.04 -17.91 14.22
N ASP A 130 10.63 -18.20 13.07
CA ASP A 130 11.70 -19.17 12.91
C ASP A 130 13.06 -18.47 13.05
N LYS A 131 13.78 -18.77 14.12
CA LYS A 131 15.10 -18.18 14.43
C LYS A 131 16.19 -18.53 13.40
N GLY A 132 15.92 -19.44 12.47
CA GLY A 132 16.82 -19.84 11.39
C GLY A 132 16.90 -18.85 10.24
N TYR A 133 16.09 -17.77 10.27
CA TYR A 133 16.01 -16.82 9.17
C TYR A 133 16.32 -15.39 9.61
N TYR A 134 16.90 -14.63 8.70
CA TYR A 134 16.91 -13.17 8.69
C TYR A 134 15.99 -12.66 7.59
N ALA A 135 15.24 -11.60 7.85
CA ALA A 135 14.32 -11.00 6.90
C ALA A 135 14.62 -9.50 6.72
N ALA A 136 15.08 -9.11 5.54
CA ALA A 136 15.32 -7.72 5.19
C ALA A 136 14.18 -7.18 4.31
N ARG A 137 13.71 -5.98 4.64
CA ARG A 137 12.70 -5.22 3.88
C ARG A 137 13.35 -3.97 3.31
N ILE A 138 13.31 -3.83 2.01
CA ILE A 138 13.95 -2.75 1.26
C ILE A 138 12.88 -2.06 0.42
N ASP A 139 12.73 -0.76 0.57
CA ASP A 139 11.94 0.07 -0.33
C ASP A 139 12.89 0.98 -1.12
N ILE A 140 12.93 0.78 -2.44
CA ILE A 140 13.78 1.57 -3.33
C ILE A 140 13.01 2.67 -4.06
N PHE A 141 11.83 3.07 -3.54
CA PHE A 141 11.02 4.14 -4.13
C PHE A 141 11.80 5.43 -4.32
N ASN A 142 12.61 5.81 -3.35
CA ASN A 142 13.40 7.04 -3.37
C ASN A 142 14.80 6.86 -3.98
N CYS A 143 15.23 5.65 -4.32
CA CYS A 143 16.53 5.40 -4.91
C CYS A 143 16.53 5.82 -6.39
N ARG A 144 17.35 6.80 -6.71
CA ARG A 144 17.51 7.38 -8.07
C ARG A 144 18.80 6.91 -8.76
N THR A 145 19.76 6.39 -7.98
CA THR A 145 21.07 5.96 -8.44
C THR A 145 21.43 4.61 -7.84
N GLU A 146 22.37 3.92 -8.46
CA GLU A 146 22.95 2.67 -7.95
C GLU A 146 23.56 2.87 -6.56
N GLU A 147 24.24 4.00 -6.34
CA GLU A 147 24.82 4.34 -5.04
C GLU A 147 23.76 4.39 -3.92
N GLN A 148 22.61 5.03 -4.20
CA GLN A 148 21.51 5.06 -3.22
C GLN A 148 20.93 3.67 -2.99
N PHE A 149 20.84 2.84 -4.04
CA PHE A 149 20.46 1.43 -3.91
C PHE A 149 21.41 0.68 -2.96
N TYR A 150 22.72 0.74 -3.20
CA TYR A 150 23.71 0.05 -2.38
C TYR A 150 23.63 0.47 -0.90
N LYS A 151 23.47 1.78 -0.64
CA LYS A 151 23.29 2.30 0.73
C LYS A 151 22.05 1.71 1.39
N THR A 152 20.93 1.75 0.71
CA THR A 152 19.66 1.23 1.25
C THR A 152 19.74 -0.29 1.48
N TYR A 153 20.36 -1.00 0.54
CA TYR A 153 20.54 -2.45 0.59
C TYR A 153 21.40 -2.88 1.81
N VAL A 154 22.59 -2.29 1.97
CA VAL A 154 23.47 -2.59 3.11
C VAL A 154 22.78 -2.30 4.43
N ASN A 155 22.13 -1.14 4.57
CA ASN A 155 21.43 -0.79 5.80
C ASN A 155 20.37 -1.83 6.18
N ALA A 156 19.55 -2.24 5.22
CA ALA A 156 18.51 -3.23 5.48
C ALA A 156 19.07 -4.61 5.84
N VAL A 157 20.15 -5.05 5.17
CA VAL A 157 20.83 -6.32 5.48
C VAL A 157 21.42 -6.32 6.89
N LEU A 158 22.09 -5.23 7.28
CA LEU A 158 22.64 -5.09 8.63
C LEU A 158 21.54 -5.01 9.69
N GLN A 159 20.47 -4.25 9.46
CA GLN A 159 19.33 -4.15 10.37
C GLN A 159 18.68 -5.50 10.63
N ALA A 160 18.56 -6.32 9.60
CA ALA A 160 17.97 -7.65 9.73
C ALA A 160 18.88 -8.65 10.48
N SER A 161 20.22 -8.49 10.40
CA SER A 161 21.18 -9.48 10.88
C SER A 161 21.80 -9.16 12.24
N ALA A 162 21.71 -7.92 12.71
CA ALA A 162 22.32 -7.50 13.97
C ALA A 162 21.40 -6.51 14.73
N SER A 163 21.32 -6.69 16.05
CA SER A 163 20.47 -5.87 16.92
C SER A 163 21.22 -4.72 17.59
N LYS A 164 22.57 -4.79 17.61
CA LYS A 164 23.42 -3.80 18.27
C LYS A 164 24.37 -3.13 17.28
N LEU A 165 24.69 -1.87 17.54
CA LEU A 165 25.60 -1.09 16.73
C LEU A 165 26.99 -1.71 16.61
N ASP A 166 27.52 -2.25 17.72
CA ASP A 166 28.84 -2.90 17.74
C ASP A 166 28.89 -4.13 16.81
N GLU A 167 27.77 -4.86 16.72
CA GLU A 167 27.66 -6.00 15.79
C GLU A 167 27.65 -5.52 14.34
N TRP A 168 26.98 -4.39 14.05
CA TRP A 168 27.00 -3.79 12.72
C TRP A 168 28.41 -3.41 12.29
N VAL A 169 29.13 -2.70 13.17
CA VAL A 169 30.52 -2.30 12.92
C VAL A 169 31.40 -3.51 12.71
N ALA A 170 31.22 -4.56 13.51
CA ALA A 170 32.00 -5.79 13.38
C ALA A 170 31.73 -6.51 12.05
N LEU A 171 30.46 -6.63 11.64
CA LEU A 171 30.07 -7.23 10.35
C LEU A 171 30.64 -6.42 9.18
N MET A 172 30.51 -5.08 9.22
CA MET A 172 31.03 -4.20 8.19
C MET A 172 32.56 -4.36 8.03
N LYS A 173 33.31 -4.26 9.14
CA LYS A 173 34.77 -4.42 9.11
C LYS A 173 35.24 -5.78 8.60
N ARG A 174 34.45 -6.82 8.89
CA ARG A 174 34.78 -8.20 8.52
C ARG A 174 34.50 -8.51 7.06
N HIS A 175 33.40 -7.97 6.51
CA HIS A 175 32.90 -8.38 5.19
C HIS A 175 33.09 -7.34 4.08
N ILE A 176 33.28 -6.05 4.41
CA ILE A 176 33.35 -4.95 3.43
C ILE A 176 34.72 -4.22 3.50
N GLY A 177 35.77 -4.88 3.99
CA GLY A 177 37.13 -4.33 3.92
C GLY A 177 37.44 -3.15 4.86
N SER A 178 38.58 -2.47 4.61
CA SER A 178 39.31 -1.62 5.58
C SER A 178 38.79 -0.20 5.78
N VAL A 179 37.58 0.13 5.40
CA VAL A 179 37.04 1.48 5.57
C VAL A 179 36.09 1.57 6.75
N GLY A 180 36.44 2.43 7.69
CA GLY A 180 35.64 2.70 8.86
C GLY A 180 34.32 3.37 8.49
N PRO A 181 33.15 2.77 8.84
CA PRO A 181 31.88 3.42 8.65
C PRO A 181 31.83 4.69 9.48
N LYS A 182 31.45 5.82 8.89
CA LYS A 182 30.98 6.98 9.65
C LYS A 182 29.54 6.69 10.03
N ILE A 183 29.33 6.35 11.29
CA ILE A 183 28.02 6.08 11.86
C ILE A 183 27.47 7.39 12.36
N SER A 184 26.37 7.88 11.80
CA SER A 184 25.60 8.99 12.35
C SER A 184 24.34 8.44 13.02
N LEU A 185 24.06 8.95 14.20
CA LEU A 185 22.77 8.72 14.87
C LEU A 185 21.75 9.63 14.16
N GLY A 186 20.71 9.07 13.62
CA GLY A 186 19.57 9.84 13.10
C GLY A 186 18.92 10.62 14.24
N GLU A 187 18.80 11.94 14.10
CA GLU A 187 18.10 12.77 15.09
C GLU A 187 16.64 12.30 15.22
N GLY A 188 16.31 11.70 16.34
CA GLY A 188 14.92 11.44 16.78
C GLY A 188 14.35 10.06 16.54
N SER A 189 15.11 9.07 16.05
CA SER A 189 14.65 7.68 15.96
C SER A 189 15.58 6.71 16.69
N SER A 190 14.99 5.67 17.26
CA SER A 190 15.73 4.53 17.87
C SER A 190 16.39 3.62 16.84
N SER A 191 16.41 4.00 15.57
CA SER A 191 17.08 3.31 14.47
C SER A 191 18.41 3.99 14.14
N TYR A 192 19.47 3.19 14.12
CA TYR A 192 20.78 3.64 13.66
C TYR A 192 20.74 3.77 12.14
N GLU A 193 21.04 4.97 11.63
CA GLU A 193 21.24 5.19 10.22
C GLU A 193 22.75 5.21 9.98
N VAL A 194 23.26 4.21 9.28
CA VAL A 194 24.65 4.22 8.83
C VAL A 194 24.73 5.19 7.68
N THR A 195 25.10 6.43 8.00
CA THR A 195 25.51 7.36 6.96
C THR A 195 26.91 6.93 6.58
N PHE A 196 27.04 6.21 5.47
CA PHE A 196 28.31 6.05 4.86
C PHE A 196 28.80 7.44 4.46
N GLY A 197 29.81 7.94 5.11
CA GLY A 197 30.68 8.98 4.57
C GLY A 197 31.46 8.37 3.40
N LEU A 198 30.73 7.77 2.49
CA LEU A 198 31.22 7.27 1.23
C LEU A 198 31.43 8.47 0.33
N ASN A 199 32.59 9.07 0.40
CA ASN A 199 33.20 9.58 -0.81
C ASN A 199 33.47 8.36 -1.68
N PHE A 200 32.46 7.93 -2.46
CA PHE A 200 32.62 6.85 -3.45
C PHE A 200 33.79 7.14 -4.44
N LYS A 201 34.32 8.36 -4.44
CA LYS A 201 35.51 8.75 -5.22
C LYS A 201 36.85 8.40 -4.55
N GLU A 202 36.88 8.17 -3.25
CA GLU A 202 38.15 7.96 -2.52
C GLU A 202 38.36 6.56 -1.98
N VAL A 203 37.29 5.74 -1.92
CA VAL A 203 37.38 4.35 -1.44
C VAL A 203 36.57 3.46 -2.37
N GLN A 204 37.26 2.71 -3.20
CA GLN A 204 36.71 1.62 -3.99
C GLN A 204 36.20 0.50 -3.06
N TYR A 205 34.95 0.63 -2.58
CA TYR A 205 34.24 -0.58 -2.16
C TYR A 205 34.01 -1.41 -3.43
N SER A 206 34.37 -2.66 -3.36
CA SER A 206 33.89 -3.58 -4.35
C SER A 206 32.37 -3.64 -4.18
N GLU A 207 31.61 -3.10 -5.15
CA GLU A 207 30.14 -3.23 -5.19
C GLU A 207 29.73 -4.70 -5.07
N ASP A 208 30.60 -5.59 -5.47
CA ASP A 208 30.50 -7.04 -5.35
C ASP A 208 30.45 -7.48 -3.89
N GLU A 209 31.30 -6.89 -2.99
CA GLU A 209 31.26 -7.20 -1.55
C GLU A 209 29.96 -6.78 -0.91
N ILE A 210 29.37 -5.67 -1.38
CA ILE A 210 28.06 -5.21 -0.91
C ILE A 210 26.97 -6.18 -1.33
N LEU A 211 26.95 -6.61 -2.58
CA LEU A 211 25.94 -7.51 -3.09
C LEU A 211 26.02 -8.90 -2.44
N ASP A 212 27.23 -9.38 -2.13
CA ASP A 212 27.46 -10.68 -1.49
C ASP A 212 27.35 -10.65 0.04
N LEU A 213 27.20 -9.46 0.65
CA LEU A 213 27.13 -9.29 2.10
C LEU A 213 26.10 -10.23 2.79
N PRO A 214 24.85 -10.35 2.32
CA PRO A 214 23.87 -11.21 2.96
C PRO A 214 24.24 -12.69 2.90
N GLN A 215 24.87 -13.16 1.82
CA GLN A 215 25.34 -14.52 1.69
C GLN A 215 26.45 -14.82 2.71
N ARG A 216 27.46 -13.93 2.81
CA ARG A 216 28.56 -14.06 3.77
C ARG A 216 28.09 -14.04 5.23
N ILE A 217 27.10 -13.18 5.57
CA ILE A 217 26.50 -13.15 6.90
C ILE A 217 25.69 -14.44 7.17
N ALA A 218 24.92 -14.90 6.18
CA ALA A 218 24.13 -16.12 6.30
C ALA A 218 25.03 -17.34 6.59
N GLU A 219 26.12 -17.51 5.85
CA GLU A 219 27.13 -18.58 6.04
C GLU A 219 27.80 -18.48 7.41
N GLU A 220 28.27 -17.29 7.81
CA GLU A 220 28.91 -17.07 9.11
C GLU A 220 28.01 -17.43 10.29
N LYS A 221 26.74 -17.06 10.18
CA LYS A 221 25.76 -17.25 11.26
C LYS A 221 25.01 -18.58 11.19
N GLY A 222 25.21 -19.37 10.14
CA GLY A 222 24.48 -20.60 9.90
C GLY A 222 22.99 -20.41 9.76
N LYS A 223 22.56 -19.29 9.14
CA LYS A 223 21.16 -18.91 8.94
C LYS A 223 20.87 -18.66 7.47
N LYS A 224 19.57 -18.59 7.15
CA LYS A 224 19.10 -18.23 5.82
C LYS A 224 18.69 -16.76 5.79
N PHE A 225 18.78 -16.13 4.63
CA PHE A 225 18.38 -14.74 4.44
C PHE A 225 17.24 -14.62 3.43
N VAL A 226 16.21 -13.82 3.74
CA VAL A 226 15.13 -13.46 2.82
C VAL A 226 15.16 -11.94 2.64
N ILE A 227 15.40 -11.49 1.41
CA ILE A 227 15.49 -10.08 1.05
C ILE A 227 14.30 -9.72 0.17
N CYS A 228 13.43 -8.86 0.67
CA CYS A 228 12.26 -8.37 -0.03
C CYS A 228 12.47 -6.92 -0.48
N ILE A 229 12.39 -6.66 -1.79
CA ILE A 229 12.64 -5.34 -2.38
C ILE A 229 11.36 -4.83 -3.02
N ASP A 230 10.79 -3.78 -2.43
CA ASP A 230 9.62 -3.07 -2.98
C ASP A 230 10.05 -2.03 -4.03
N GLU A 231 9.14 -1.73 -4.95
CA GLU A 231 9.32 -0.81 -6.08
C GLU A 231 10.52 -1.17 -6.98
N PHE A 232 10.77 -2.48 -7.15
CA PHE A 232 11.94 -3.00 -7.89
C PHE A 232 12.02 -2.50 -9.32
N GLN A 233 10.90 -2.14 -9.96
CA GLN A 233 10.93 -1.57 -11.31
C GLN A 233 11.75 -0.27 -11.40
N ASN A 234 12.04 0.40 -10.27
CA ASN A 234 12.85 1.63 -10.29
C ASN A 234 14.28 1.41 -10.74
N VAL A 235 14.81 0.19 -10.65
CA VAL A 235 16.12 -0.15 -11.23
C VAL A 235 16.14 0.07 -12.76
N GLY A 236 14.98 0.00 -13.41
CA GLY A 236 14.83 0.29 -14.84
C GLY A 236 15.01 1.76 -15.21
N ASN A 237 15.02 2.68 -14.23
CA ASN A 237 15.19 4.12 -14.45
C ASN A 237 16.62 4.62 -14.19
N TYR A 238 17.55 3.76 -13.75
CA TYR A 238 18.93 4.15 -13.51
C TYR A 238 19.67 4.39 -14.85
N ALA A 239 20.71 5.23 -14.82
CA ALA A 239 21.45 5.61 -16.03
C ALA A 239 21.98 4.39 -16.78
N GLU A 240 22.62 3.44 -16.09
CA GLU A 240 23.16 2.20 -16.63
C GLU A 240 22.29 0.98 -16.26
N SER A 241 20.97 1.16 -16.33
CA SER A 241 19.97 0.20 -15.86
C SER A 241 20.25 -1.26 -16.25
N LEU A 242 20.58 -1.52 -17.51
CA LEU A 242 20.80 -2.88 -18.01
C LEU A 242 22.10 -3.49 -17.45
N ALA A 243 23.18 -2.69 -17.35
CA ALA A 243 24.44 -3.12 -16.74
C ALA A 243 24.26 -3.42 -15.26
N PHE A 244 23.54 -2.55 -14.55
CA PHE A 244 23.20 -2.74 -13.14
C PHE A 244 22.36 -4.00 -12.91
N GLN A 245 21.32 -4.22 -13.69
CA GLN A 245 20.51 -5.43 -13.59
C GLN A 245 21.33 -6.70 -13.88
N ARG A 246 22.25 -6.69 -14.83
CA ARG A 246 23.17 -7.81 -15.08
C ARG A 246 24.06 -8.07 -13.89
N LYS A 247 24.57 -7.02 -13.27
CA LYS A 247 25.41 -7.11 -12.08
C LYS A 247 24.62 -7.71 -10.90
N LEU A 248 23.44 -7.21 -10.58
CA LEU A 248 22.57 -7.80 -9.56
C LEU A 248 22.32 -9.29 -9.83
N ARG A 249 21.97 -9.63 -11.07
CA ARG A 249 21.69 -11.01 -11.47
C ARG A 249 22.89 -11.93 -11.30
N SER A 250 24.10 -11.48 -11.70
CA SER A 250 25.32 -12.31 -11.63
C SER A 250 25.71 -12.68 -10.20
N HIS A 251 25.45 -11.79 -9.22
CA HIS A 251 25.67 -12.08 -7.80
C HIS A 251 24.54 -12.92 -7.21
N TRP A 252 23.31 -12.45 -7.32
CA TRP A 252 22.17 -13.05 -6.62
C TRP A 252 21.85 -14.49 -7.04
N GLN A 253 22.15 -14.86 -8.28
CA GLN A 253 21.97 -16.25 -8.74
C GLN A 253 22.96 -17.25 -8.14
N LEU A 254 24.08 -16.78 -7.55
CA LEU A 254 25.10 -17.61 -6.92
C LEU A 254 24.84 -17.82 -5.42
N HIS A 255 23.87 -17.07 -4.87
CA HIS A 255 23.57 -17.18 -3.46
C HIS A 255 22.73 -18.44 -3.20
N ASP A 256 23.22 -19.32 -2.31
CA ASP A 256 22.57 -20.56 -1.92
C ASP A 256 21.88 -20.47 -0.54
N SER A 257 22.22 -19.46 0.25
CA SER A 257 21.67 -19.21 1.58
C SER A 257 20.79 -17.95 1.63
N VAL A 258 20.55 -17.30 0.49
CA VAL A 258 19.74 -16.10 0.36
C VAL A 258 18.70 -16.28 -0.74
N CYS A 259 17.47 -15.82 -0.50
CA CYS A 259 16.49 -15.67 -1.57
C CYS A 259 15.94 -14.24 -1.64
N TYR A 260 15.48 -13.87 -2.82
CA TYR A 260 15.01 -12.53 -3.16
C TYR A 260 13.54 -12.55 -3.50
N CYS A 261 12.77 -11.63 -2.91
CA CYS A 261 11.40 -11.34 -3.29
C CYS A 261 11.33 -9.93 -3.88
N LEU A 262 11.14 -9.85 -5.19
CA LEU A 262 11.17 -8.60 -5.94
C LEU A 262 9.74 -8.23 -6.34
N TYR A 263 9.28 -7.03 -5.96
CA TYR A 263 7.91 -6.62 -6.25
C TYR A 263 7.82 -5.10 -6.44
N GLY A 264 6.68 -4.63 -6.92
CA GLY A 264 6.47 -3.20 -7.10
C GLY A 264 5.09 -2.89 -7.67
N SER A 265 4.84 -1.60 -7.90
CA SER A 265 3.53 -1.09 -8.26
C SER A 265 3.27 -0.96 -9.78
N LYS A 266 4.32 -0.90 -10.62
CA LYS A 266 4.19 -0.71 -12.06
C LYS A 266 4.26 -2.06 -12.79
N ARG A 267 3.10 -2.69 -12.96
CA ARG A 267 2.96 -4.02 -13.55
C ARG A 267 3.65 -4.15 -14.91
N HIS A 268 3.46 -3.18 -15.81
CA HIS A 268 4.04 -3.23 -17.16
C HIS A 268 5.58 -3.23 -17.13
N MET A 269 6.20 -2.41 -16.24
CA MET A 269 7.67 -2.39 -16.10
C MET A 269 8.21 -3.70 -15.51
N LEU A 270 7.50 -4.28 -14.52
CA LEU A 270 7.89 -5.57 -13.94
C LEU A 270 7.75 -6.70 -14.98
N LEU A 271 6.72 -6.67 -15.82
CA LEU A 271 6.59 -7.62 -16.93
C LEU A 271 7.73 -7.47 -17.95
N ASP A 272 8.20 -6.25 -18.23
CA ASP A 272 9.37 -6.04 -19.07
C ASP A 272 10.64 -6.62 -18.43
N ILE A 273 10.84 -6.44 -17.12
CA ILE A 273 12.04 -6.93 -16.41
C ILE A 273 12.06 -8.45 -16.29
N PHE A 274 10.92 -9.09 -15.94
CA PHE A 274 10.86 -10.51 -15.62
C PHE A 274 10.32 -11.39 -16.75
N GLY A 275 9.52 -10.83 -17.66
CA GLY A 275 8.86 -11.56 -18.72
C GLY A 275 9.58 -11.48 -20.08
N ASN A 276 10.42 -10.48 -20.30
CA ASN A 276 11.15 -10.32 -21.53
C ASN A 276 12.44 -11.17 -21.52
N TYR A 277 12.59 -12.07 -22.50
CA TYR A 277 13.73 -12.99 -22.61
C TYR A 277 15.09 -12.29 -22.81
N GLU A 278 15.11 -11.03 -23.25
CA GLU A 278 16.34 -10.24 -23.43
C GLU A 278 16.82 -9.59 -22.13
N MET A 279 15.98 -9.58 -21.08
CA MET A 279 16.28 -8.91 -19.83
C MET A 279 17.00 -9.84 -18.84
N PRO A 280 17.93 -9.31 -18.01
CA PRO A 280 18.73 -10.11 -17.08
C PRO A 280 17.91 -10.94 -16.12
N PHE A 281 16.76 -10.44 -15.63
CA PHE A 281 15.92 -11.12 -14.68
C PHE A 281 14.90 -12.09 -15.27
N TYR A 282 14.96 -12.34 -16.59
CA TYR A 282 14.14 -13.39 -17.20
C TYR A 282 14.39 -14.74 -16.52
N LYS A 283 13.33 -15.41 -16.06
CA LYS A 283 13.41 -16.68 -15.31
C LYS A 283 14.32 -16.62 -14.06
N PHE A 284 14.34 -15.49 -13.36
CA PHE A 284 15.12 -15.39 -12.12
C PHE A 284 14.57 -16.25 -10.96
N GLY A 285 13.29 -16.51 -10.96
CA GLY A 285 12.61 -17.31 -9.94
C GLY A 285 11.15 -17.53 -10.30
N ASP A 286 10.33 -17.80 -9.30
CA ASP A 286 8.90 -17.99 -9.44
C ASP A 286 8.20 -16.64 -9.73
N LEU A 287 7.27 -16.63 -10.69
CA LEU A 287 6.45 -15.47 -11.01
C LEU A 287 5.08 -15.63 -10.38
N MET A 288 4.80 -14.81 -9.38
CA MET A 288 3.53 -14.79 -8.68
C MET A 288 2.69 -13.61 -9.15
N PHE A 289 1.56 -13.90 -9.76
CA PHE A 289 0.57 -12.89 -10.13
C PHE A 289 -0.49 -12.81 -9.02
N LEU A 290 -0.76 -11.60 -8.53
CA LEU A 290 -1.88 -11.41 -7.62
C LEU A 290 -3.11 -11.02 -8.41
N ASP A 291 -4.14 -11.84 -8.30
CA ASP A 291 -5.45 -11.56 -8.87
C ASP A 291 -6.32 -10.71 -7.92
N LYS A 292 -7.47 -10.23 -8.40
CA LYS A 292 -8.49 -9.61 -7.55
C LYS A 292 -8.94 -10.61 -6.48
N ILE A 293 -9.17 -10.13 -5.27
CA ILE A 293 -9.80 -10.95 -4.23
C ILE A 293 -11.23 -11.23 -4.67
N ALA A 294 -11.65 -12.51 -4.59
CA ALA A 294 -12.95 -12.92 -5.07
C ALA A 294 -14.09 -12.29 -4.27
N GLU A 295 -15.19 -11.99 -4.93
CA GLU A 295 -16.41 -11.46 -4.28
C GLU A 295 -16.88 -12.37 -3.14
N ALA A 296 -16.73 -13.68 -3.31
CA ALA A 296 -17.08 -14.69 -2.31
C ALA A 296 -16.30 -14.54 -0.99
N ASP A 297 -15.09 -14.01 -1.02
CA ASP A 297 -14.25 -13.79 0.16
C ASP A 297 -14.52 -12.42 0.79
N TRP A 298 -14.85 -11.42 -0.04
CA TRP A 298 -15.22 -10.08 0.42
C TRP A 298 -16.51 -10.04 1.20
N ILE A 299 -17.57 -10.73 0.72
CA ILE A 299 -18.90 -10.67 1.34
C ILE A 299 -18.87 -11.11 2.81
N PRO A 300 -18.30 -12.27 3.19
CA PRO A 300 -18.18 -12.67 4.58
C PRO A 300 -17.33 -11.72 5.42
N TYR A 301 -16.29 -11.14 4.83
CA TYR A 301 -15.45 -10.17 5.53
C TYR A 301 -16.24 -8.90 5.86
N ILE A 302 -16.88 -8.27 4.87
CA ILE A 302 -17.65 -7.03 5.06
C ILE A 302 -18.76 -7.25 6.09
N THR A 303 -19.55 -8.32 5.96
CA THR A 303 -20.64 -8.61 6.89
C THR A 303 -20.15 -8.85 8.32
N ARG A 304 -19.01 -9.55 8.48
CA ARG A 304 -18.39 -9.77 9.79
C ARG A 304 -17.90 -8.47 10.43
N GLN A 305 -17.29 -7.58 9.64
CA GLN A 305 -16.79 -6.30 10.14
C GLN A 305 -17.92 -5.36 10.59
N PHE A 306 -19.04 -5.30 9.86
CA PHE A 306 -20.25 -4.59 10.31
C PHE A 306 -20.76 -5.16 11.63
N LYS A 307 -20.88 -6.48 11.72
CA LYS A 307 -21.38 -7.18 12.91
C LYS A 307 -20.50 -6.94 14.15
N LYS A 308 -19.17 -6.90 14.02
CA LYS A 308 -18.22 -6.61 15.10
C LYS A 308 -18.50 -5.26 15.79
N THR A 309 -19.06 -4.32 15.06
CA THR A 309 -19.35 -2.95 15.54
C THR A 309 -20.84 -2.72 15.85
N GLY A 310 -21.64 -3.79 15.93
CA GLY A 310 -23.07 -3.71 16.25
C GLY A 310 -23.94 -3.22 15.10
N LYS A 311 -23.39 -3.10 13.88
CA LYS A 311 -24.13 -2.72 12.67
C LYS A 311 -24.43 -3.95 11.81
N SER A 312 -25.37 -3.82 10.88
CA SER A 312 -25.74 -4.90 9.95
C SER A 312 -25.72 -4.44 8.50
N ILE A 313 -25.32 -5.34 7.61
CA ILE A 313 -25.40 -5.21 6.16
C ILE A 313 -25.81 -6.54 5.55
N SER A 314 -26.67 -6.53 4.54
CA SER A 314 -27.05 -7.76 3.83
C SER A 314 -25.92 -8.24 2.91
N LYS A 315 -25.96 -9.53 2.51
CA LYS A 315 -24.98 -10.09 1.58
C LYS A 315 -25.06 -9.42 0.20
N GLU A 316 -26.26 -9.06 -0.23
CA GLU A 316 -26.54 -8.42 -1.50
C GLU A 316 -25.90 -7.01 -1.55
N LEU A 317 -26.04 -6.23 -0.46
CA LEU A 317 -25.41 -4.91 -0.35
C LEU A 317 -23.89 -5.00 -0.21
N ALA A 318 -23.37 -6.01 0.51
CA ALA A 318 -21.94 -6.28 0.56
C ALA A 318 -21.39 -6.64 -0.83
N SER A 319 -22.10 -7.47 -1.60
CA SER A 319 -21.80 -7.78 -3.00
C SER A 319 -21.84 -6.51 -3.88
N GLU A 320 -22.85 -5.65 -3.70
CA GLU A 320 -22.95 -4.39 -4.43
C GLU A 320 -21.74 -3.47 -4.18
N ILE A 321 -21.27 -3.37 -2.92
CA ILE A 321 -20.04 -2.63 -2.60
C ILE A 321 -18.86 -3.14 -3.44
N VAL A 322 -18.65 -4.46 -3.48
CA VAL A 322 -17.55 -5.09 -4.21
C VAL A 322 -17.63 -4.81 -5.71
N ARG A 323 -18.82 -4.98 -6.30
CA ARG A 323 -19.03 -4.77 -7.75
C ARG A 323 -18.89 -3.32 -8.18
N LYS A 324 -19.36 -2.35 -7.36
CA LYS A 324 -19.26 -0.92 -7.68
C LYS A 324 -17.82 -0.44 -7.85
N VAL A 325 -16.88 -1.13 -7.24
CA VAL A 325 -15.44 -0.81 -7.29
C VAL A 325 -14.61 -1.95 -7.90
N ASP A 326 -15.25 -2.79 -8.72
CA ASP A 326 -14.61 -3.86 -9.49
C ASP A 326 -13.68 -4.76 -8.66
N ALA A 327 -14.10 -5.10 -7.43
CA ALA A 327 -13.34 -5.89 -6.45
C ALA A 327 -11.92 -5.36 -6.18
N HIS A 328 -11.63 -4.09 -6.46
CA HIS A 328 -10.32 -3.48 -6.22
C HIS A 328 -10.09 -3.35 -4.70
N PRO A 329 -9.07 -4.01 -4.10
CA PRO A 329 -8.95 -4.15 -2.65
C PRO A 329 -8.98 -2.84 -1.87
N TYR A 330 -8.24 -1.84 -2.34
CA TYR A 330 -8.23 -0.51 -1.71
C TYR A 330 -9.62 0.14 -1.71
N TYR A 331 -10.32 0.08 -2.84
CA TYR A 331 -11.63 0.74 -2.97
C TYR A 331 -12.76 -0.03 -2.30
N VAL A 332 -12.66 -1.37 -2.21
CA VAL A 332 -13.62 -2.14 -1.40
C VAL A 332 -13.52 -1.73 0.07
N GLN A 333 -12.32 -1.59 0.61
CA GLN A 333 -12.10 -1.12 1.97
C GLN A 333 -12.60 0.33 2.16
N GLN A 334 -12.25 1.23 1.23
CA GLN A 334 -12.67 2.63 1.29
C GLN A 334 -14.18 2.78 1.21
N LEU A 335 -14.83 2.12 0.27
CA LEU A 335 -16.29 2.19 0.11
C LEU A 335 -17.00 1.55 1.30
N SER A 336 -16.53 0.41 1.78
CA SER A 336 -17.06 -0.23 2.99
C SER A 336 -16.94 0.67 4.23
N HIS A 337 -15.81 1.39 4.38
CA HIS A 337 -15.63 2.38 5.43
C HIS A 337 -16.65 3.52 5.32
N GLN A 338 -16.83 4.08 4.12
CA GLN A 338 -17.76 5.17 3.87
C GLN A 338 -19.23 4.78 4.08
N VAL A 339 -19.59 3.54 3.70
CA VAL A 339 -20.91 2.95 3.96
C VAL A 339 -21.10 2.72 5.45
N TRP A 340 -20.11 2.14 6.14
CA TRP A 340 -20.15 1.90 7.57
C TRP A 340 -20.34 3.18 8.39
N LEU A 341 -19.63 4.27 8.03
CA LEU A 341 -19.77 5.57 8.71
C LEU A 341 -21.21 6.13 8.63
N ARG A 342 -21.88 5.93 7.49
CA ARG A 342 -23.25 6.43 7.25
C ARG A 342 -24.34 5.51 7.77
N THR A 343 -24.00 4.27 8.12
CA THR A 343 -24.93 3.30 8.67
C THR A 343 -25.05 3.51 10.17
N GLU A 344 -26.24 3.77 10.67
CA GLU A 344 -26.49 3.82 12.12
C GLU A 344 -26.62 2.41 12.72
N SER A 345 -27.54 1.60 12.21
CA SER A 345 -27.78 0.22 12.64
C SER A 345 -27.81 -0.76 11.49
N THR A 346 -28.60 -0.48 10.46
CA THR A 346 -28.78 -1.36 9.29
C THR A 346 -28.49 -0.59 8.01
N CYS A 347 -27.63 -1.14 7.18
CA CYS A 347 -27.26 -0.57 5.88
C CYS A 347 -28.42 -0.68 4.89
N THR A 348 -28.60 0.37 4.05
CA THR A 348 -29.57 0.41 2.96
C THR A 348 -28.85 0.60 1.62
N ALA A 349 -29.54 0.30 0.52
CA ALA A 349 -29.02 0.52 -0.83
C ALA A 349 -28.72 2.01 -1.11
N GLU A 350 -29.51 2.91 -0.56
CA GLU A 350 -29.31 4.35 -0.68
C GLU A 350 -27.99 4.80 -0.02
N ILE A 351 -27.64 4.24 1.14
CA ILE A 351 -26.38 4.51 1.82
C ILE A 351 -25.20 4.07 0.94
N VAL A 352 -25.27 2.88 0.33
CA VAL A 352 -24.23 2.39 -0.57
C VAL A 352 -24.09 3.28 -1.80
N ALA A 353 -25.20 3.64 -2.43
CA ALA A 353 -25.21 4.51 -3.61
C ALA A 353 -24.63 5.89 -3.30
N THR A 354 -25.06 6.51 -2.20
CA THR A 354 -24.58 7.84 -1.75
C THR A 354 -23.09 7.79 -1.40
N ALA A 355 -22.63 6.78 -0.70
CA ALA A 355 -21.22 6.64 -0.34
C ALA A 355 -20.34 6.51 -1.60
N HIS A 356 -20.77 5.74 -2.59
CA HIS A 356 -20.06 5.59 -3.86
C HIS A 356 -20.01 6.89 -4.66
N ALA A 357 -21.16 7.57 -4.80
CA ALA A 357 -21.24 8.87 -5.48
C ALA A 357 -20.32 9.91 -4.83
N ASN A 358 -20.26 9.95 -3.50
CA ASN A 358 -19.39 10.87 -2.77
C ASN A 358 -17.89 10.59 -3.01
N ILE A 359 -17.47 9.34 -3.13
CA ILE A 359 -16.08 9.00 -3.46
C ILE A 359 -15.75 9.51 -4.87
N ILE A 360 -16.64 9.31 -5.84
CA ILE A 360 -16.45 9.80 -7.22
C ILE A 360 -16.34 11.34 -7.22
N ASP A 361 -17.23 12.02 -6.51
CA ASP A 361 -17.25 13.49 -6.46
C ASP A 361 -15.98 14.06 -5.80
N GLN A 362 -15.48 13.45 -4.72
CA GLN A 362 -14.21 13.82 -4.09
C GLN A 362 -13.02 13.76 -5.05
N MET A 363 -13.05 12.84 -6.02
CA MET A 363 -11.96 12.65 -6.98
C MET A 363 -12.13 13.49 -8.26
N ARG A 364 -13.26 14.15 -8.45
CA ARG A 364 -13.63 14.88 -9.67
C ARG A 364 -12.55 15.84 -10.16
N LEU A 365 -12.03 16.70 -9.27
CA LEU A 365 -11.00 17.68 -9.64
C LEU A 365 -9.71 17.02 -10.10
N LEU A 366 -9.29 15.93 -9.43
CA LEU A 366 -8.09 15.19 -9.80
C LEU A 366 -8.26 14.51 -11.15
N PHE A 367 -9.43 13.95 -11.43
CA PHE A 367 -9.72 13.30 -12.71
C PHE A 367 -9.86 14.32 -13.84
N SER A 368 -10.44 15.49 -13.61
CA SER A 368 -10.47 16.57 -14.60
C SER A 368 -9.06 17.01 -14.98
N ASN A 369 -8.19 17.29 -13.98
CA ASN A 369 -6.80 17.66 -14.25
C ASN A 369 -6.02 16.55 -14.98
N LEU A 370 -6.36 15.28 -14.73
CA LEU A 370 -5.80 14.17 -15.46
C LEU A 370 -6.21 14.22 -16.94
N LEU A 371 -7.50 14.39 -17.24
CA LEU A 371 -7.98 14.51 -18.62
C LEU A 371 -7.35 15.72 -19.35
N ASP A 372 -7.20 16.87 -18.67
CA ASP A 372 -6.57 18.06 -19.24
C ASP A 372 -5.11 17.81 -19.69
N SER A 373 -4.46 16.82 -19.10
CA SER A 373 -3.11 16.40 -19.48
C SER A 373 -3.05 15.43 -20.66
N LEU A 374 -4.20 15.00 -21.17
CA LEU A 374 -4.34 14.03 -22.27
C LEU A 374 -4.75 14.70 -23.58
N THR A 375 -4.37 14.08 -24.68
CA THR A 375 -4.88 14.52 -26.00
C THR A 375 -6.31 14.03 -26.23
N PRO A 376 -7.11 14.69 -27.09
CA PRO A 376 -8.47 14.23 -27.39
C PRO A 376 -8.55 12.75 -27.78
N LYS A 377 -7.63 12.28 -28.62
CA LYS A 377 -7.59 10.86 -29.02
C LYS A 377 -7.30 9.90 -27.85
N GLN A 378 -6.50 10.34 -26.86
CA GLN A 378 -6.24 9.56 -25.65
C GLN A 378 -7.48 9.49 -24.75
N ILE A 379 -8.22 10.60 -24.62
CA ILE A 379 -9.49 10.65 -23.89
C ILE A 379 -10.51 9.73 -24.56
N ASN A 380 -10.68 9.85 -25.88
CA ASN A 380 -11.61 9.01 -26.64
C ASN A 380 -11.24 7.52 -26.54
N PHE A 381 -9.94 7.20 -26.51
CA PHE A 381 -9.49 5.82 -26.29
C PHE A 381 -9.87 5.32 -24.88
N LEU A 382 -9.75 6.14 -23.82
CA LEU A 382 -10.20 5.79 -22.49
C LEU A 382 -11.73 5.57 -22.43
N HIS A 383 -12.52 6.39 -23.12
CA HIS A 383 -13.96 6.16 -23.27
C HIS A 383 -14.28 4.82 -23.95
N ALA A 384 -13.58 4.50 -25.01
CA ALA A 384 -13.74 3.20 -25.67
C ALA A 384 -13.39 2.02 -24.74
N VAL A 385 -12.34 2.18 -23.90
CA VAL A 385 -11.99 1.17 -22.87
C VAL A 385 -13.10 1.02 -21.85
N VAL A 386 -13.64 2.13 -21.33
CA VAL A 386 -14.71 2.13 -20.31
C VAL A 386 -16.00 1.53 -20.85
N ASP A 387 -16.29 1.73 -22.13
CA ASP A 387 -17.44 1.15 -22.83
C ASP A 387 -17.27 -0.35 -23.14
N GLY A 388 -16.11 -0.93 -22.77
CA GLY A 388 -15.85 -2.36 -22.93
C GLY A 388 -15.50 -2.78 -24.35
N VAL A 389 -14.94 -1.88 -25.15
CA VAL A 389 -14.48 -2.20 -26.52
C VAL A 389 -13.31 -3.19 -26.45
N GLU A 390 -13.42 -4.30 -27.14
CA GLU A 390 -12.36 -5.32 -27.24
C GLU A 390 -11.52 -5.15 -28.51
N ASN A 391 -12.18 -4.91 -29.66
CA ASN A 391 -11.52 -4.73 -30.95
C ASN A 391 -11.41 -3.24 -31.36
N PHE A 392 -10.38 -2.57 -30.86
CA PHE A 392 -10.13 -1.15 -31.13
C PHE A 392 -9.74 -0.85 -32.57
N SER A 393 -9.37 -1.86 -33.38
CA SER A 393 -8.89 -1.67 -34.75
C SER A 393 -10.00 -1.79 -35.80
N SER A 394 -11.23 -2.11 -35.40
CA SER A 394 -12.37 -2.18 -36.34
C SER A 394 -12.71 -0.76 -36.84
N LYS A 395 -13.07 -0.63 -38.13
CA LYS A 395 -13.41 0.64 -38.73
C LYS A 395 -14.53 1.35 -38.00
N THR A 396 -15.58 0.64 -37.60
CA THR A 396 -16.71 1.17 -36.83
C THR A 396 -16.30 1.80 -35.51
N ILE A 397 -15.34 1.20 -34.78
CA ILE A 397 -14.83 1.71 -33.51
C ILE A 397 -13.89 2.89 -33.72
N LEU A 398 -13.02 2.81 -34.75
CA LEU A 398 -12.12 3.91 -35.11
C LEU A 398 -12.90 5.18 -35.44
N ASP A 399 -14.00 5.03 -36.23
CA ASP A 399 -14.85 6.16 -36.60
C ASP A 399 -15.69 6.65 -35.43
N LYS A 400 -16.29 5.72 -34.64
CA LYS A 400 -17.17 6.07 -33.49
C LYS A 400 -16.43 6.89 -32.41
N TYR A 401 -15.19 6.52 -32.10
CA TYR A 401 -14.41 7.17 -31.04
C TYR A 401 -13.31 8.08 -31.59
N GLU A 402 -13.29 8.37 -32.89
CA GLU A 402 -12.31 9.26 -33.54
C GLU A 402 -10.84 8.89 -33.24
N LEU A 403 -10.54 7.60 -33.18
CA LEU A 403 -9.21 7.10 -32.76
C LEU A 403 -8.15 7.24 -33.87
N GLY A 404 -8.56 7.59 -35.09
CA GLY A 404 -7.70 7.70 -36.25
C GLY A 404 -7.50 6.37 -36.93
N THR A 405 -6.24 5.93 -37.11
CA THR A 405 -5.92 4.67 -37.82
C THR A 405 -5.65 3.53 -36.85
N SER A 406 -5.76 2.28 -37.32
CA SER A 406 -5.43 1.10 -36.53
C SER A 406 -3.96 1.10 -36.03
N ALA A 407 -3.04 1.68 -36.78
CA ALA A 407 -1.65 1.84 -36.37
C ALA A 407 -1.50 2.76 -35.14
N ASN A 408 -2.39 3.73 -34.98
CA ASN A 408 -2.38 4.64 -33.85
C ASN A 408 -2.77 3.96 -32.51
N ILE A 409 -3.58 2.91 -32.57
CA ILE A 409 -4.07 2.19 -31.37
C ILE A 409 -2.90 1.67 -30.52
N LYS A 410 -1.84 1.14 -31.17
CA LYS A 410 -0.65 0.68 -30.45
C LYS A 410 0.00 1.81 -29.64
N ASN A 411 0.08 3.00 -30.22
CA ASN A 411 0.68 4.17 -29.56
C ASN A 411 -0.22 4.70 -28.42
N LEU A 412 -1.54 4.76 -28.63
CA LEU A 412 -2.51 5.15 -27.61
C LEU A 412 -2.43 4.19 -26.42
N ARG A 413 -2.47 2.89 -26.66
CA ARG A 413 -2.35 1.86 -25.62
C ARG A 413 -1.03 1.99 -24.86
N LYS A 414 0.10 2.13 -25.55
CA LYS A 414 1.42 2.32 -24.94
C LYS A 414 1.46 3.56 -24.04
N ALA A 415 0.94 4.70 -24.55
CA ALA A 415 0.91 5.94 -23.78
C ALA A 415 0.04 5.83 -22.51
N MET A 416 -1.11 5.15 -22.57
CA MET A 416 -1.98 4.94 -21.42
C MET A 416 -1.39 3.96 -20.41
N LEU A 417 -0.70 2.91 -20.87
CA LEU A 417 0.06 1.99 -20.02
C LEU A 417 1.19 2.70 -19.27
N GLN A 418 1.96 3.54 -19.96
CA GLN A 418 3.07 4.29 -19.35
C GLN A 418 2.60 5.27 -18.27
N ARG A 419 1.35 5.71 -18.33
CA ARG A 419 0.71 6.58 -17.34
C ARG A 419 -0.02 5.81 -16.25
N ASP A 420 0.03 4.48 -16.25
CA ASP A 420 -0.69 3.58 -15.33
C ASP A 420 -2.22 3.84 -15.31
N LEU A 421 -2.81 4.25 -16.45
CA LEU A 421 -4.26 4.50 -16.58
C LEU A 421 -5.05 3.26 -16.99
N ILE A 422 -4.42 2.37 -17.73
CA ILE A 422 -5.03 1.13 -18.19
C ILE A 422 -4.18 -0.08 -17.80
N ASP A 423 -4.82 -1.23 -17.75
CA ASP A 423 -4.16 -2.53 -17.72
C ASP A 423 -4.53 -3.33 -18.96
N VAL A 424 -3.59 -4.08 -19.50
CA VAL A 424 -3.79 -4.94 -20.66
C VAL A 424 -3.67 -6.38 -20.21
N LEU A 425 -4.80 -7.06 -20.24
CA LEU A 425 -4.93 -8.48 -19.95
C LEU A 425 -5.12 -9.25 -21.28
N PRO A 426 -4.91 -10.56 -21.32
CA PRO A 426 -5.24 -11.36 -22.49
C PRO A 426 -6.69 -11.14 -22.93
N GLY A 427 -6.89 -10.61 -24.15
CA GLY A 427 -8.21 -10.33 -24.72
C GLY A 427 -8.95 -9.11 -24.15
N LYS A 428 -8.43 -8.40 -23.14
CA LYS A 428 -9.13 -7.29 -22.47
C LYS A 428 -8.19 -6.12 -22.18
N THR A 429 -8.71 -4.91 -22.36
CA THR A 429 -8.08 -3.68 -21.83
C THR A 429 -9.06 -3.06 -20.81
N GLU A 430 -8.58 -2.72 -19.63
CA GLU A 430 -9.41 -2.13 -18.58
C GLU A 430 -8.75 -0.92 -17.94
N ILE A 431 -9.55 -0.03 -17.38
CA ILE A 431 -9.07 1.11 -16.58
C ILE A 431 -8.58 0.57 -15.23
N GLN A 432 -7.38 0.96 -14.79
CA GLN A 432 -6.83 0.48 -13.52
C GLN A 432 -7.59 0.99 -12.29
N ASP A 433 -8.06 2.25 -12.34
CA ASP A 433 -8.79 2.88 -11.23
C ASP A 433 -10.30 2.77 -11.47
N PRO A 434 -11.04 1.94 -10.71
CA PRO A 434 -12.48 1.75 -10.91
C PRO A 434 -13.31 3.01 -10.59
N ILE A 435 -12.82 3.92 -9.74
CA ILE A 435 -13.51 5.19 -9.46
C ILE A 435 -13.32 6.15 -10.63
N PHE A 436 -12.13 6.17 -11.23
CA PHE A 436 -11.90 6.90 -12.47
C PHE A 436 -12.78 6.36 -13.62
N ALA A 437 -12.87 5.03 -13.75
CA ALA A 437 -13.76 4.40 -14.75
C ALA A 437 -15.23 4.78 -14.51
N ALA A 438 -15.70 4.75 -13.27
CA ALA A 438 -17.06 5.12 -12.91
C ALA A 438 -17.35 6.62 -13.17
N TRP A 439 -16.39 7.49 -12.89
CA TRP A 439 -16.48 8.92 -13.17
C TRP A 439 -16.48 9.18 -14.68
N LEU A 440 -15.58 8.54 -15.43
CA LEU A 440 -15.48 8.73 -16.89
C LEU A 440 -16.76 8.29 -17.62
N LYS A 441 -17.46 7.26 -17.13
CA LYS A 441 -18.78 6.84 -17.64
C LYS A 441 -19.87 7.92 -17.50
N GLN A 442 -19.70 8.83 -16.53
CA GLN A 442 -20.65 9.93 -16.33
C GLN A 442 -20.37 11.13 -17.24
N GLN A 443 -19.18 11.16 -17.87
CA GLN A 443 -18.84 12.22 -18.82
C GLN A 443 -19.44 11.86 -20.18
N VAL A 444 -20.16 12.79 -20.76
CA VAL A 444 -20.72 12.61 -22.11
C VAL A 444 -19.56 12.66 -23.10
N VAL A 445 -19.50 11.69 -24.00
CA VAL A 445 -18.62 11.77 -25.17
C VAL A 445 -19.17 12.91 -26.03
N VAL A 446 -18.41 14.01 -26.10
CA VAL A 446 -18.78 15.18 -26.93
C VAL A 446 -18.39 14.89 -28.37
#